data_ae44a626515345b42f64b53a0070631e
#
_entry.id   ae44a626515345b42f64b53a0070631e
#
_cell.length_a   1.000
_cell.length_b   1.000
_cell.length_c   1.000
_cell.angle_alpha   90.00
_cell.angle_beta   90.00
_cell.angle_gamma   90.00
#
_symmetry.space_group_name_H-M   'P 1'
#
loop_
_entity.id
_entity.type
_entity.pdbx_description
1 polymer ?
#
loop_
_entity_poly.entity_id
_entity_poly.type
_entity_poly.pdbx_seq_one_letter_code
_entity_poly.pdbx_strand_id
1 'polypeptide(L)'
;MTKKIMFSAFMALLSMTSCYNGNSNSNGNVTSSPSFDEVLTSRRSIRNYDASKKITEAEVRDLIMAAQEAPSWANQQPTKYYVAISKEKLAAVQDMVGGNKERIKNAPVLIVSTFERGKSGFFQGNQTNEIGDGWGAYDNGLSNCYLILKARAMGFDTLIMGMRESDKLRELFSIPGNETIMAVIALGYRAEEPNRPERKNLDEIVKFF
;
A
#
# COMPACT_ATOMS: atom_id res chain seq x y z
N MET A 1 48.31 -52.70 0.60
CA MET A 1 47.09 -53.42 1.01
C MET A 1 46.21 -52.49 1.82
N THR A 2 45.21 -51.87 1.21
CA THR A 2 44.29 -51.00 1.92
C THR A 2 42.88 -51.25 1.37
N LYS A 3 42.01 -51.78 2.24
CA LYS A 3 40.64 -52.20 1.97
C LYS A 3 39.74 -50.96 1.76
N LYS A 4 39.05 -50.90 0.61
CA LYS A 4 37.92 -50.00 0.42
C LYS A 4 36.68 -50.55 1.07
N ILE A 5 36.06 -49.76 1.94
CA ILE A 5 34.73 -50.03 2.49
C ILE A 5 33.74 -49.18 1.71
N MET A 6 32.84 -49.84 0.97
CA MET A 6 31.69 -49.23 0.31
C MET A 6 30.56 -49.17 1.30
N PHE A 7 30.04 -47.93 1.59
CA PHE A 7 28.79 -47.76 2.31
C PHE A 7 27.69 -47.49 1.24
N SER A 8 26.77 -48.47 1.14
CA SER A 8 25.57 -48.33 0.33
C SER A 8 24.50 -47.70 1.21
N ALA A 9 24.05 -46.50 0.90
CA ALA A 9 22.91 -45.84 1.55
C ALA A 9 21.63 -46.16 0.81
N PHE A 10 20.78 -46.94 1.39
CA PHE A 10 19.45 -47.29 0.92
C PHE A 10 18.50 -46.14 1.28
N MET A 11 18.04 -45.41 0.29
CA MET A 11 17.10 -44.30 0.46
C MET A 11 15.68 -44.86 0.27
N ALA A 12 14.95 -45.04 1.36
CA ALA A 12 13.56 -45.44 1.36
C ALA A 12 12.67 -44.21 1.13
N LEU A 13 12.04 -44.16 -0.03
CA LEU A 13 10.98 -43.17 -0.33
C LEU A 13 9.68 -43.59 0.35
N LEU A 14 9.28 -42.95 1.43
CA LEU A 14 7.92 -43.03 1.97
C LEU A 14 7.02 -42.05 1.22
N SER A 15 6.20 -42.55 0.33
CA SER A 15 5.07 -41.81 -0.25
C SER A 15 3.92 -41.80 0.76
N MET A 16 3.71 -40.66 1.42
CA MET A 16 2.48 -40.44 2.20
C MET A 16 1.42 -39.82 1.27
N THR A 17 0.55 -40.64 0.74
CA THR A 17 -0.73 -40.24 0.14
C THR A 17 -1.69 -39.88 1.27
N SER A 18 -1.84 -38.60 1.57
CA SER A 18 -2.88 -38.10 2.46
C SER A 18 -4.17 -37.93 1.66
N CYS A 19 -5.09 -38.87 1.80
CA CYS A 19 -6.47 -38.71 1.35
C CYS A 19 -7.17 -37.75 2.32
N TYR A 20 -7.33 -36.49 1.92
CA TYR A 20 -8.16 -35.53 2.62
C TYR A 20 -9.62 -35.74 2.16
N ASN A 21 -10.37 -36.51 2.95
CA ASN A 21 -11.81 -36.64 2.83
C ASN A 21 -12.46 -35.65 3.79
N GLY A 22 -12.71 -34.45 3.33
CA GLY A 22 -13.37 -33.39 4.09
C GLY A 22 -14.76 -33.12 3.54
N ASN A 23 -15.74 -33.92 3.94
CA ASN A 23 -17.15 -33.57 3.75
C ASN A 23 -17.56 -32.68 4.93
N SER A 24 -17.59 -31.37 4.72
CA SER A 24 -18.20 -30.42 5.65
C SER A 24 -19.14 -29.50 4.88
N ASN A 25 -20.41 -29.86 4.85
CA ASN A 25 -21.51 -28.95 4.62
C ASN A 25 -21.51 -27.89 5.70
N SER A 26 -20.89 -26.74 5.44
CA SER A 26 -21.15 -25.51 6.15
C SER A 26 -21.67 -24.49 5.14
N ASN A 27 -22.99 -24.27 5.14
CA ASN A 27 -23.63 -23.11 4.53
C ASN A 27 -23.21 -21.84 5.29
N GLY A 28 -21.97 -21.45 5.16
CA GLY A 28 -21.45 -20.14 5.48
C GLY A 28 -21.24 -19.44 4.14
N ASN A 29 -21.85 -18.28 3.93
CA ASN A 29 -21.52 -17.36 2.85
C ASN A 29 -20.02 -17.03 2.95
N VAL A 30 -19.18 -17.83 2.33
CA VAL A 30 -17.78 -17.46 2.07
C VAL A 30 -17.86 -16.38 1.01
N THR A 31 -17.88 -15.12 1.42
CA THR A 31 -17.68 -14.01 0.49
C THR A 31 -16.27 -14.18 -0.07
N SER A 32 -16.18 -14.66 -1.30
CA SER A 32 -14.91 -14.78 -2.01
C SER A 32 -14.25 -13.39 -2.05
N SER A 33 -12.93 -13.35 -1.85
CA SER A 33 -12.17 -12.11 -2.05
C SER A 33 -12.44 -11.57 -3.46
N PRO A 34 -12.59 -10.25 -3.62
CA PRO A 34 -12.85 -9.66 -4.94
C PRO A 34 -11.72 -10.00 -5.91
N SER A 35 -12.07 -10.22 -7.17
CA SER A 35 -11.08 -10.38 -8.23
C SER A 35 -10.27 -9.10 -8.42
N PHE A 36 -9.11 -9.19 -9.06
CA PHE A 36 -8.26 -8.02 -9.33
C PHE A 36 -9.00 -6.96 -10.16
N ASP A 37 -9.78 -7.37 -11.15
CA ASP A 37 -10.58 -6.46 -11.98
C ASP A 37 -11.69 -5.75 -11.19
N GLU A 38 -12.32 -6.46 -10.24
CA GLU A 38 -13.28 -5.84 -9.33
C GLU A 38 -12.61 -4.83 -8.41
N VAL A 39 -11.42 -5.11 -7.90
CA VAL A 39 -10.64 -4.14 -7.11
C VAL A 39 -10.33 -2.89 -7.93
N LEU A 40 -9.80 -3.03 -9.14
CA LEU A 40 -9.48 -1.92 -10.04
C LEU A 40 -10.71 -1.06 -10.36
N THR A 41 -11.83 -1.70 -10.66
CA THR A 41 -13.05 -1.03 -11.13
C THR A 41 -13.91 -0.48 -10.01
N SER A 42 -13.82 -1.01 -8.77
CA SER A 42 -14.58 -0.56 -7.59
C SER A 42 -13.86 0.45 -6.72
N ARG A 43 -12.51 0.56 -6.82
CA ARG A 43 -11.75 1.55 -6.04
C ARG A 43 -12.17 2.98 -6.38
N ARG A 44 -12.42 3.76 -5.35
CA ARG A 44 -12.77 5.20 -5.45
C ARG A 44 -11.94 6.03 -4.47
N SER A 45 -11.87 7.33 -4.71
CA SER A 45 -11.41 8.31 -3.72
C SER A 45 -12.58 8.63 -2.79
N ILE A 46 -12.55 8.11 -1.56
CA ILE A 46 -13.64 8.23 -0.60
C ILE A 46 -13.46 9.49 0.24
N ARG A 47 -14.56 10.23 0.41
CA ARG A 47 -14.60 11.51 1.14
C ARG A 47 -15.62 11.55 2.27
N ASN A 48 -16.16 10.39 2.63
CA ASN A 48 -17.03 10.19 3.77
C ASN A 48 -16.82 8.78 4.31
N TYR A 49 -16.47 8.68 5.60
CA TYR A 49 -16.10 7.42 6.24
C TYR A 49 -17.08 7.06 7.34
N ASP A 50 -17.31 5.76 7.51
CA ASP A 50 -18.15 5.19 8.56
C ASP A 50 -17.42 5.28 9.92
N ALA A 51 -17.89 6.19 10.78
CA ALA A 51 -17.30 6.44 12.10
C ALA A 51 -17.42 5.25 13.07
N SER A 52 -18.34 4.31 12.81
CA SER A 52 -18.56 3.13 13.66
C SER A 52 -17.51 2.05 13.47
N LYS A 53 -16.83 2.04 12.32
CA LYS A 53 -15.85 1.03 11.95
C LYS A 53 -14.44 1.45 12.29
N LYS A 54 -13.63 0.49 12.73
CA LYS A 54 -12.22 0.68 13.08
C LYS A 54 -11.34 -0.16 12.18
N ILE A 55 -10.09 0.23 12.10
CA ILE A 55 -9.02 -0.52 11.43
C ILE A 55 -7.91 -0.73 12.47
N THR A 56 -7.44 -1.94 12.59
CA THR A 56 -6.40 -2.34 13.54
C THR A 56 -5.00 -2.02 12.99
N GLU A 57 -4.02 -1.93 13.89
CA GLU A 57 -2.61 -1.80 13.47
C GLU A 57 -2.16 -3.00 12.62
N ALA A 58 -2.62 -4.21 12.93
CA ALA A 58 -2.30 -5.40 12.15
C ALA A 58 -2.78 -5.28 10.69
N GLU A 59 -4.02 -4.83 10.48
CA GLU A 59 -4.56 -4.59 9.13
C GLU A 59 -3.76 -3.51 8.38
N VAL A 60 -3.33 -2.45 9.06
CA VAL A 60 -2.46 -1.43 8.44
C VAL A 60 -1.10 -2.02 8.07
N ARG A 61 -0.53 -2.88 8.91
CA ARG A 61 0.73 -3.59 8.60
C ARG A 61 0.60 -4.46 7.35
N ASP A 62 -0.52 -5.18 7.19
CA ASP A 62 -0.79 -5.98 5.99
C ASP A 62 -0.84 -5.11 4.71
N LEU A 63 -1.40 -3.90 4.81
CA LEU A 63 -1.39 -2.95 3.70
C LEU A 63 0.02 -2.48 3.34
N ILE A 64 0.84 -2.18 4.35
CA ILE A 64 2.22 -1.71 4.15
C ILE A 64 3.09 -2.84 3.61
N MET A 65 2.91 -4.09 4.06
CA MET A 65 3.59 -5.25 3.48
C MET A 65 3.26 -5.41 1.99
N ALA A 66 1.99 -5.24 1.61
CA ALA A 66 1.64 -5.25 0.19
C ALA A 66 2.31 -4.08 -0.59
N ALA A 67 2.44 -2.90 0.02
CA ALA A 67 3.12 -1.77 -0.59
C ALA A 67 4.63 -2.00 -0.77
N GLN A 68 5.25 -2.84 0.06
CA GLN A 68 6.67 -3.23 -0.08
C GLN A 68 6.94 -4.10 -1.30
N GLU A 69 5.92 -4.83 -1.81
CA GLU A 69 6.04 -5.63 -3.04
C GLU A 69 6.10 -4.78 -4.32
N ALA A 70 5.87 -3.47 -4.21
CA ALA A 70 5.97 -2.58 -5.36
C ALA A 70 7.43 -2.49 -5.87
N PRO A 71 7.65 -2.52 -7.20
CA PRO A 71 8.98 -2.31 -7.75
C PRO A 71 9.47 -0.89 -7.46
N SER A 72 10.78 -0.73 -7.39
CA SER A 72 11.42 0.57 -7.29
C SER A 72 12.70 0.63 -8.15
N TRP A 73 13.14 1.82 -8.49
CA TRP A 73 14.35 2.03 -9.26
C TRP A 73 15.54 1.31 -8.60
N ALA A 74 16.17 0.38 -9.33
CA ALA A 74 17.26 -0.46 -8.84
C ALA A 74 17.01 -1.09 -7.45
N ASN A 75 15.74 -1.38 -7.13
CA ASN A 75 15.29 -1.91 -5.83
C ASN A 75 15.71 -1.04 -4.63
N GLN A 76 15.73 0.29 -4.78
CA GLN A 76 16.13 1.23 -3.74
C GLN A 76 15.12 1.38 -2.60
N GLN A 77 13.86 1.03 -2.82
CA GLN A 77 12.79 1.01 -1.81
C GLN A 77 12.72 2.32 -0.99
N PRO A 78 12.61 3.49 -1.65
CA PRO A 78 12.76 4.79 -0.98
C PRO A 78 11.55 5.18 -0.14
N THR A 79 10.39 4.51 -0.33
CA THR A 79 9.12 4.87 0.31
C THR A 79 9.12 4.58 1.79
N LYS A 80 8.58 5.54 2.58
CA LYS A 80 8.34 5.41 4.02
C LYS A 80 6.90 5.82 4.35
N TYR A 81 6.37 5.28 5.44
CA TYR A 81 5.02 5.55 5.91
C TYR A 81 5.02 5.91 7.40
N TYR A 82 4.30 6.98 7.74
CA TYR A 82 4.09 7.43 9.12
C TYR A 82 2.59 7.39 9.40
N VAL A 83 2.18 6.59 10.36
CA VAL A 83 0.78 6.22 10.56
C VAL A 83 0.20 6.87 11.82
N ALA A 84 -0.89 7.62 11.66
CA ALA A 84 -1.71 8.13 12.75
C ALA A 84 -2.89 7.21 12.98
N ILE A 85 -3.00 6.64 14.19
CA ILE A 85 -4.14 5.81 14.65
C ILE A 85 -4.71 6.38 15.95
N SER A 86 -3.87 6.96 16.82
CA SER A 86 -4.36 7.55 18.07
C SER A 86 -5.25 8.76 17.79
N LYS A 87 -6.25 8.97 18.61
CA LYS A 87 -7.19 10.12 18.50
C LYS A 87 -6.45 11.45 18.39
N GLU A 88 -5.40 11.60 19.17
CA GLU A 88 -4.57 12.83 19.19
C GLU A 88 -3.86 13.03 17.84
N LYS A 89 -3.16 12.00 17.33
CA LYS A 89 -2.44 12.10 16.06
C LYS A 89 -3.39 12.27 14.87
N LEU A 90 -4.55 11.61 14.88
CA LEU A 90 -5.59 11.78 13.86
C LEU A 90 -6.07 13.24 13.81
N ALA A 91 -6.42 13.84 14.97
CA ALA A 91 -6.86 15.22 15.04
C ALA A 91 -5.79 16.19 14.53
N ALA A 92 -4.53 16.01 14.96
CA ALA A 92 -3.42 16.83 14.51
C ALA A 92 -3.22 16.76 12.98
N VAL A 93 -3.21 15.56 12.38
CA VAL A 93 -3.06 15.40 10.91
C VAL A 93 -4.25 15.97 10.15
N GLN A 94 -5.48 15.83 10.68
CA GLN A 94 -6.69 16.42 10.07
C GLN A 94 -6.59 17.95 9.95
N ASP A 95 -5.96 18.61 10.91
CA ASP A 95 -5.75 20.06 10.85
C ASP A 95 -4.70 20.49 9.81
N MET A 96 -3.88 19.55 9.31
CA MET A 96 -2.79 19.79 8.38
C MET A 96 -3.11 19.47 6.90
N VAL A 97 -4.36 19.12 6.58
CA VAL A 97 -4.76 18.76 5.20
C VAL A 97 -5.70 19.77 4.54
N GLY A 98 -5.77 20.98 5.09
CA GLY A 98 -6.54 22.10 4.56
C GLY A 98 -8.01 21.73 4.33
N GLY A 99 -8.57 22.07 3.17
CA GLY A 99 -9.97 21.83 2.81
C GLY A 99 -10.42 20.36 2.78
N ASN A 100 -9.52 19.41 2.99
CA ASN A 100 -9.88 17.99 3.09
C ASN A 100 -10.28 17.58 4.52
N LYS A 101 -10.08 18.43 5.54
CA LYS A 101 -10.35 18.11 6.95
C LYS A 101 -11.73 17.47 7.16
N GLU A 102 -12.80 18.13 6.69
CA GLU A 102 -14.17 17.63 6.85
C GLU A 102 -14.43 16.31 6.10
N ARG A 103 -13.73 16.10 4.97
CA ARG A 103 -13.86 14.90 4.15
C ARG A 103 -13.32 13.64 4.81
N ILE A 104 -12.39 13.80 5.74
CA ILE A 104 -11.68 12.70 6.38
C ILE A 104 -11.89 12.63 7.90
N LYS A 105 -12.78 13.44 8.46
CA LYS A 105 -12.99 13.54 9.92
C LYS A 105 -13.29 12.21 10.61
N ASN A 106 -13.91 11.27 9.90
CA ASN A 106 -14.28 9.95 10.40
C ASN A 106 -13.32 8.84 9.95
N ALA A 107 -12.24 9.15 9.22
CA ALA A 107 -11.25 8.15 8.83
C ALA A 107 -10.51 7.64 10.07
N PRO A 108 -10.52 6.32 10.35
CA PRO A 108 -9.88 5.75 11.54
C PRO A 108 -8.34 5.71 11.45
N VAL A 109 -7.77 5.90 10.25
CA VAL A 109 -6.32 5.90 10.03
C VAL A 109 -5.96 6.98 9.02
N LEU A 110 -4.86 7.72 9.30
CA LEU A 110 -4.23 8.65 8.37
C LEU A 110 -2.75 8.26 8.21
N ILE A 111 -2.29 8.16 6.97
CA ILE A 111 -0.94 7.71 6.63
C ILE A 111 -0.21 8.83 5.88
N VAL A 112 0.89 9.32 6.42
CA VAL A 112 1.79 10.22 5.70
C VAL A 112 2.75 9.38 4.88
N SER A 113 2.74 9.56 3.56
CA SER A 113 3.61 8.86 2.61
C SER A 113 4.76 9.76 2.20
N THR A 114 5.98 9.24 2.31
CA THR A 114 7.22 9.95 1.98
C THR A 114 8.11 9.10 1.09
N PHE A 115 9.14 9.74 0.51
CA PHE A 115 10.26 9.01 -0.06
C PHE A 115 11.59 9.65 0.34
N GLU A 116 12.61 8.84 0.46
CA GLU A 116 13.98 9.26 0.74
C GLU A 116 14.65 9.78 -0.53
N ARG A 117 15.12 11.05 -0.48
CA ARG A 117 15.82 11.69 -1.61
C ARG A 117 17.22 11.12 -1.84
N GLY A 118 17.70 11.24 -3.07
CA GLY A 118 19.03 10.80 -3.45
C GLY A 118 19.19 9.26 -3.54
N LYS A 119 18.08 8.52 -3.49
CA LYS A 119 18.07 7.05 -3.66
C LYS A 119 17.72 6.66 -5.09
N SER A 120 16.43 6.70 -5.42
CA SER A 120 15.96 6.37 -6.77
C SER A 120 16.36 7.45 -7.74
N GLY A 121 16.86 7.04 -8.92
CA GLY A 121 17.40 7.95 -9.93
C GLY A 121 18.88 8.33 -9.72
N PHE A 122 19.56 7.76 -8.72
CA PHE A 122 20.97 8.03 -8.42
C PHE A 122 21.80 6.75 -8.43
N PHE A 123 23.04 6.86 -8.90
CA PHE A 123 24.03 5.79 -8.84
C PHE A 123 25.34 6.36 -8.29
N GLN A 124 25.86 5.77 -7.24
CA GLN A 124 27.05 6.25 -6.49
C GLN A 124 26.97 7.76 -6.14
N GLY A 125 25.78 8.22 -5.75
CA GLY A 125 25.53 9.62 -5.39
C GLY A 125 25.34 10.57 -6.58
N ASN A 126 25.46 10.11 -7.81
CA ASN A 126 25.28 10.91 -9.02
C ASN A 126 23.90 10.68 -9.63
N GLN A 127 23.25 11.75 -10.03
CA GLN A 127 21.99 11.70 -10.76
C GLN A 127 22.19 11.00 -12.13
N THR A 128 21.34 10.01 -12.44
CA THR A 128 21.51 9.17 -13.65
C THR A 128 20.86 9.77 -14.90
N ASN A 129 19.86 10.63 -14.73
CA ASN A 129 19.18 11.37 -15.81
C ASN A 129 18.47 12.61 -15.26
N GLU A 130 17.82 13.39 -16.13
CA GLU A 130 17.18 14.65 -15.83
C GLU A 130 16.04 14.59 -14.78
N ILE A 131 15.49 13.40 -14.51
CA ILE A 131 14.37 13.21 -13.58
C ILE A 131 14.85 13.29 -12.12
N GLY A 132 16.05 12.80 -11.81
CA GLY A 132 16.62 12.84 -10.46
C GLY A 132 15.68 12.27 -9.39
N ASP A 133 15.42 13.04 -8.34
CA ASP A 133 14.48 12.67 -7.26
C ASP A 133 13.02 12.43 -7.74
N GLY A 134 12.67 12.79 -8.96
CA GLY A 134 11.39 12.42 -9.56
C GLY A 134 11.19 10.91 -9.64
N TRP A 135 12.29 10.13 -9.74
CA TRP A 135 12.20 8.66 -9.63
C TRP A 135 11.75 8.20 -8.25
N GLY A 136 12.17 8.89 -7.18
CA GLY A 136 11.67 8.62 -5.82
C GLY A 136 10.17 8.89 -5.70
N ALA A 137 9.68 9.96 -6.34
CA ALA A 137 8.25 10.26 -6.40
C ALA A 137 7.47 9.22 -7.21
N TYR A 138 8.05 8.74 -8.33
CA TYR A 138 7.48 7.67 -9.16
C TYR A 138 7.35 6.36 -8.35
N ASP A 139 8.42 5.92 -7.69
CA ASP A 139 8.44 4.72 -6.86
C ASP A 139 7.45 4.82 -5.69
N ASN A 140 7.35 6.00 -5.06
CA ASN A 140 6.36 6.25 -4.02
C ASN A 140 4.92 6.12 -4.56
N GLY A 141 4.67 6.60 -5.78
CA GLY A 141 3.39 6.42 -6.47
C GLY A 141 3.04 4.95 -6.70
N LEU A 142 4.04 4.12 -7.09
CA LEU A 142 3.86 2.67 -7.24
C LEU A 142 3.54 2.00 -5.90
N SER A 143 4.31 2.27 -4.85
CA SER A 143 4.06 1.74 -3.51
C SER A 143 2.67 2.13 -2.99
N ASN A 144 2.27 3.40 -3.16
CA ASN A 144 0.95 3.87 -2.78
C ASN A 144 -0.16 3.19 -3.61
N CYS A 145 0.08 2.88 -4.89
CA CYS A 145 -0.86 2.13 -5.72
C CYS A 145 -1.11 0.73 -5.16
N TYR A 146 -0.05 -0.01 -4.80
CA TYR A 146 -0.18 -1.33 -4.17
C TYR A 146 -0.96 -1.24 -2.84
N LEU A 147 -0.64 -0.26 -1.99
CA LEU A 147 -1.36 -0.02 -0.74
C LEU A 147 -2.86 0.17 -0.95
N ILE A 148 -3.25 1.08 -1.86
CA ILE A 148 -4.67 1.42 -2.07
C ILE A 148 -5.46 0.30 -2.75
N LEU A 149 -4.82 -0.51 -3.61
CA LEU A 149 -5.46 -1.68 -4.22
C LEU A 149 -5.64 -2.79 -3.17
N LYS A 150 -4.62 -3.04 -2.35
CA LYS A 150 -4.72 -3.98 -1.23
C LYS A 150 -5.80 -3.56 -0.24
N ALA A 151 -5.86 -2.26 0.10
CA ALA A 151 -6.92 -1.72 0.95
C ALA A 151 -8.31 -2.04 0.38
N ARG A 152 -8.51 -1.81 -0.93
CA ARG A 152 -9.79 -2.11 -1.57
C ARG A 152 -10.09 -3.62 -1.57
N ALA A 153 -9.10 -4.46 -1.80
CA ALA A 153 -9.25 -5.92 -1.74
C ALA A 153 -9.66 -6.41 -0.33
N MET A 154 -9.23 -5.69 0.72
CA MET A 154 -9.60 -5.96 2.12
C MET A 154 -10.94 -5.30 2.53
N GLY A 155 -11.63 -4.62 1.59
CA GLY A 155 -12.90 -3.93 1.88
C GLY A 155 -12.74 -2.52 2.45
N PHE A 156 -11.51 -2.01 2.54
CA PHE A 156 -11.22 -0.63 2.94
C PHE A 156 -11.22 0.31 1.74
N ASP A 157 -11.26 1.60 2.03
CA ASP A 157 -11.22 2.66 1.04
C ASP A 157 -10.26 3.76 1.45
N THR A 158 -9.80 4.52 0.44
CA THR A 158 -8.76 5.51 0.64
C THR A 158 -9.07 6.84 -0.03
N LEU A 159 -8.43 7.91 0.45
CA LEU A 159 -8.30 9.20 -0.22
C LEU A 159 -6.84 9.64 -0.16
N ILE A 160 -6.20 9.82 -1.32
CA ILE A 160 -4.86 10.42 -1.42
C ILE A 160 -5.01 11.94 -1.50
N MET A 161 -4.34 12.66 -0.62
CA MET A 161 -4.40 14.11 -0.52
C MET A 161 -3.02 14.72 -0.72
N GLY A 162 -2.88 15.56 -1.75
CA GLY A 162 -1.66 16.33 -1.99
C GLY A 162 -1.62 17.63 -1.19
N MET A 163 -2.78 18.21 -0.84
CA MET A 163 -2.85 19.40 0.01
C MET A 163 -2.52 19.04 1.45
N ARG A 164 -1.44 19.60 1.97
CA ARG A 164 -0.92 19.30 3.30
C ARG A 164 0.08 20.37 3.77
N GLU A 165 0.27 20.47 5.06
CA GLU A 165 1.29 21.31 5.70
C GLU A 165 2.53 20.45 6.03
N SER A 166 3.46 20.35 5.09
CA SER A 166 4.61 19.41 5.17
C SER A 166 5.50 19.68 6.38
N ASP A 167 5.77 20.94 6.75
CA ASP A 167 6.65 21.28 7.89
C ASP A 167 6.05 20.84 9.22
N LYS A 168 4.75 21.05 9.40
CA LYS A 168 4.04 20.59 10.61
C LYS A 168 3.97 19.06 10.69
N LEU A 169 3.72 18.37 9.56
CA LEU A 169 3.76 16.90 9.52
C LEU A 169 5.15 16.37 9.83
N ARG A 170 6.20 17.02 9.33
CA ARG A 170 7.59 16.68 9.62
C ARG A 170 7.88 16.76 11.10
N GLU A 171 7.49 17.85 11.76
CA GLU A 171 7.63 18.03 13.20
C GLU A 171 6.83 16.98 13.98
N LEU A 172 5.55 16.79 13.65
CA LEU A 172 4.62 15.87 14.34
C LEU A 172 5.12 14.43 14.39
N PHE A 173 5.76 13.96 13.30
CA PHE A 173 6.24 12.59 13.16
C PHE A 173 7.75 12.44 13.21
N SER A 174 8.49 13.54 13.45
CA SER A 174 9.96 13.57 13.41
C SER A 174 10.52 13.00 12.10
N ILE A 175 9.90 13.37 10.97
CA ILE A 175 10.30 12.89 9.64
C ILE A 175 11.67 13.46 9.28
N PRO A 176 12.66 12.64 8.89
CA PRO A 176 13.98 13.09 8.52
C PRO A 176 13.99 14.15 7.42
N GLY A 177 14.94 15.09 7.47
CA GLY A 177 15.06 16.18 6.52
C GLY A 177 15.36 15.73 5.08
N ASN A 178 15.92 14.54 4.89
CA ASN A 178 16.17 13.93 3.58
C ASN A 178 14.95 13.25 2.96
N GLU A 179 13.80 13.20 3.65
CA GLU A 179 12.57 12.67 3.10
C GLU A 179 11.68 13.77 2.52
N THR A 180 11.10 13.53 1.35
CA THR A 180 10.05 14.35 0.77
C THR A 180 8.69 13.79 1.14
N ILE A 181 7.83 14.61 1.75
CA ILE A 181 6.45 14.23 2.07
C ILE A 181 5.63 14.37 0.78
N MET A 182 5.05 13.27 0.30
CA MET A 182 4.30 13.23 -0.96
C MET A 182 2.80 13.42 -0.77
N ALA A 183 2.21 12.71 0.17
CA ALA A 183 0.77 12.73 0.36
C ALA A 183 0.40 12.37 1.80
N VAL A 184 -0.83 12.74 2.18
CA VAL A 184 -1.55 12.12 3.29
C VAL A 184 -2.63 11.22 2.70
N ILE A 185 -2.69 9.97 3.13
CA ILE A 185 -3.67 8.97 2.69
C ILE A 185 -4.62 8.71 3.85
N ALA A 186 -5.90 9.04 3.66
CA ALA A 186 -6.93 8.63 4.59
C ALA A 186 -7.35 7.19 4.25
N LEU A 187 -7.56 6.37 5.28
CA LEU A 187 -7.94 4.97 5.20
C LEU A 187 -9.12 4.70 6.14
N GLY A 188 -10.15 4.01 5.64
CA GLY A 188 -11.35 3.68 6.40
C GLY A 188 -12.34 2.88 5.58
N TYR A 189 -13.54 2.75 6.09
CA TYR A 189 -14.67 2.18 5.36
C TYR A 189 -15.53 3.29 4.79
N ARG A 190 -15.96 3.18 3.52
CA ARG A 190 -16.87 4.17 2.91
C ARG A 190 -18.22 4.20 3.64
N ALA A 191 -18.74 5.39 3.89
CA ALA A 191 -20.11 5.59 4.40
C ALA A 191 -21.15 5.64 3.28
N GLU A 192 -20.71 5.90 2.04
CA GLU A 192 -21.57 6.02 0.85
C GLU A 192 -20.82 5.54 -0.40
N GLU A 193 -21.56 5.14 -1.43
CA GLU A 193 -20.99 4.77 -2.72
C GLU A 193 -20.91 6.01 -3.63
N PRO A 194 -19.71 6.53 -3.93
CA PRO A 194 -19.56 7.68 -4.82
C PRO A 194 -19.69 7.27 -6.29
N ASN A 195 -20.11 8.21 -7.12
CA ASN A 195 -20.10 8.05 -8.56
C ASN A 195 -18.69 7.73 -9.08
N ARG A 196 -18.62 6.93 -10.14
CA ARG A 196 -17.37 6.67 -10.85
C ARG A 196 -17.12 7.82 -11.85
N PRO A 197 -16.04 8.59 -11.71
CA PRO A 197 -15.65 9.57 -12.73
C PRO A 197 -15.33 8.86 -14.05
N GLU A 198 -15.70 9.50 -15.15
CA GLU A 198 -15.34 9.02 -16.48
C GLU A 198 -13.82 8.93 -16.67
N ARG A 199 -13.40 8.09 -17.58
CA ARG A 199 -12.01 7.98 -18.02
C ARG A 199 -11.90 8.52 -19.43
N LYS A 200 -10.74 9.06 -19.76
CA LYS A 200 -10.41 9.43 -21.15
C LYS A 200 -10.54 8.21 -22.07
N ASN A 201 -10.84 8.46 -23.33
CA ASN A 201 -10.77 7.44 -24.36
C ASN A 201 -9.36 6.87 -24.46
N LEU A 202 -9.25 5.59 -24.82
CA LEU A 202 -7.95 4.92 -24.92
C LEU A 202 -7.04 5.64 -25.94
N ASP A 203 -7.58 6.07 -27.07
CA ASP A 203 -6.83 6.74 -28.14
C ASP A 203 -6.23 8.11 -27.74
N GLU A 204 -6.72 8.72 -26.63
CA GLU A 204 -6.13 9.93 -26.08
C GLU A 204 -4.83 9.68 -25.28
N ILE A 205 -4.62 8.44 -24.83
CA ILE A 205 -3.53 8.09 -23.91
C ILE A 205 -2.54 7.08 -24.48
N VAL A 206 -2.84 6.43 -25.62
CA VAL A 206 -1.96 5.44 -26.26
C VAL A 206 -1.80 5.76 -27.74
N LYS A 207 -0.61 5.51 -28.26
CA LYS A 207 -0.31 5.54 -29.70
C LYS A 207 0.49 4.29 -30.04
N PHE A 208 0.08 3.60 -31.11
CA PHE A 208 0.79 2.46 -31.70
C PHE A 208 1.55 2.96 -32.92
N PHE A 209 2.79 2.51 -33.12
CA PHE A 209 3.66 2.87 -34.23
C PHE A 209 4.12 1.63 -34.98
#